data_cceba02161cd98803b4c84f8c15566d6
#
_entry.id   cceba02161cd98803b4c84f8c15566d6
#
_cell.length_a   1.000
_cell.length_b   1.000
_cell.length_c   1.000
_cell.angle_alpha   90.00
_cell.angle_beta   90.00
_cell.angle_gamma   90.00
#
_symmetry.space_group_name_H-M   'P 1'
#
loop_
_entity.id
_entity.type
_entity.pdbx_description
1 polymer ?
#
loop_
_entity_poly.entity_id
_entity_poly.type
_entity_poly.pdbx_seq_one_letter_code
_entity_poly.pdbx_strand_id
1 'polypeptide(L)'
;YFVEDDYIHELDAFTEMLFTYERIASLIGDELILCPTDYPYLYVQTENTNVYLGEKYHWRKINETLCTFLTSKQVIEKHWNKFLSMCTFEHYPFESPLHEIYKQELCISPIPSIAIHCTNINSIYGLSPNKNWKKIWDENKV
;
A
#
# COMPACT_ATOMS: atom_id res chain seq x y z
N TYR A 1 -9.15 6.18 2.57
CA TYR A 1 -8.31 5.59 1.54
C TYR A 1 -7.81 6.69 0.59
N PHE A 2 -6.51 6.79 0.42
CA PHE A 2 -5.85 7.68 -0.53
C PHE A 2 -5.48 6.87 -1.76
N VAL A 3 -5.79 7.40 -2.96
CA VAL A 3 -5.58 6.72 -4.24
C VAL A 3 -5.06 7.73 -5.24
N GLU A 4 -3.95 7.41 -5.88
CA GLU A 4 -3.45 8.13 -7.05
C GLU A 4 -4.29 7.73 -8.28
N ASP A 5 -4.39 8.59 -9.28
CA ASP A 5 -5.28 8.44 -10.44
C ASP A 5 -4.78 7.42 -11.48
N ASP A 6 -3.58 6.89 -11.30
CA ASP A 6 -2.95 5.89 -12.16
C ASP A 6 -2.93 4.46 -11.57
N TYR A 7 -3.84 4.18 -10.63
CA TYR A 7 -4.03 2.84 -10.07
C TYR A 7 -5.31 2.18 -10.59
N ILE A 8 -5.22 0.89 -10.93
CA ILE A 8 -6.39 0.02 -11.10
C ILE A 8 -6.40 -1.06 -10.04
N HIS A 9 -7.59 -1.40 -9.55
CA HIS A 9 -7.79 -2.31 -8.43
C HIS A 9 -8.52 -3.58 -8.88
N GLU A 10 -8.26 -4.70 -8.21
CA GLU A 10 -9.17 -5.84 -8.26
C GLU A 10 -10.53 -5.44 -7.67
N LEU A 11 -11.61 -6.05 -8.16
CA LEU A 11 -12.99 -5.65 -7.79
C LEU A 11 -13.26 -5.77 -6.28
N ASP A 12 -12.59 -6.68 -5.60
CA ASP A 12 -12.73 -6.91 -4.16
C ASP A 12 -11.60 -6.28 -3.32
N ALA A 13 -10.70 -5.53 -3.92
CA ALA A 13 -9.51 -4.96 -3.24
C ALA A 13 -9.88 -4.14 -2.01
N PHE A 14 -10.90 -3.28 -2.11
CA PHE A 14 -11.31 -2.44 -1.00
C PHE A 14 -11.89 -3.26 0.15
N THR A 15 -12.69 -4.28 -0.16
CA THR A 15 -13.25 -5.21 0.83
C THR A 15 -12.14 -5.99 1.54
N GLU A 16 -11.17 -6.50 0.80
CA GLU A 16 -10.00 -7.18 1.37
C GLU A 16 -9.22 -6.26 2.32
N MET A 17 -8.97 -5.01 1.92
CA MET A 17 -8.28 -4.05 2.78
C MET A 17 -9.04 -3.78 4.07
N LEU A 18 -10.35 -3.56 4.01
CA LEU A 18 -11.15 -3.27 5.22
C LEU A 18 -11.13 -4.43 6.22
N PHE A 19 -11.42 -5.64 5.76
CA PHE A 19 -11.41 -6.81 6.66
C PHE A 19 -10.01 -7.13 7.19
N THR A 20 -8.98 -6.98 6.34
CA THR A 20 -7.59 -7.15 6.80
C THR A 20 -7.23 -6.09 7.84
N TYR A 21 -7.61 -4.83 7.61
CA TYR A 21 -7.38 -3.75 8.57
C TYR A 21 -7.97 -4.08 9.94
N GLU A 22 -9.28 -4.39 9.99
CA GLU A 22 -9.99 -4.72 11.23
C GLU A 22 -9.34 -5.92 11.94
N ARG A 23 -9.00 -6.97 11.20
CA ARG A 23 -8.36 -8.17 11.75
C ARG A 23 -6.99 -7.86 12.35
N ILE A 24 -6.12 -7.21 11.58
CA ILE A 24 -4.74 -6.97 12.02
C ILE A 24 -4.68 -5.93 13.13
N ALA A 25 -5.43 -4.82 13.02
CA ALA A 25 -5.52 -3.82 14.09
C ALA A 25 -5.98 -4.44 15.42
N SER A 26 -6.98 -5.30 15.37
CA SER A 26 -7.47 -6.04 16.56
C SER A 26 -6.41 -6.98 17.15
N LEU A 27 -5.62 -7.65 16.29
CA LEU A 27 -4.58 -8.59 16.73
C LEU A 27 -3.37 -7.89 17.36
N ILE A 28 -2.97 -6.76 16.81
CA ILE A 28 -1.81 -6.02 17.32
C ILE A 28 -2.17 -5.01 18.41
N GLY A 29 -3.46 -4.68 18.56
CA GLY A 29 -3.97 -3.68 19.51
C GLY A 29 -3.58 -2.25 19.14
N ASP A 30 -3.33 -1.97 17.86
CA ASP A 30 -2.87 -0.67 17.37
C ASP A 30 -3.37 -0.42 15.93
N GLU A 31 -3.26 0.82 15.48
CA GLU A 31 -3.57 1.23 14.13
C GLU A 31 -2.47 0.83 13.14
N LEU A 32 -2.79 0.79 11.84
CA LEU A 32 -1.82 0.43 10.80
C LEU A 32 -2.11 1.12 9.48
N ILE A 33 -1.23 0.88 8.50
CA ILE A 33 -1.36 1.39 7.13
C ILE A 33 -1.33 0.20 6.18
N LEU A 34 -2.24 0.16 5.22
CA LEU A 34 -2.30 -0.85 4.17
C LEU A 34 -1.96 -0.23 2.82
N CYS A 35 -0.94 -0.76 2.15
CA CYS A 35 -0.65 -0.48 0.76
C CYS A 35 -1.25 -1.62 -0.10
N PRO A 36 -2.03 -1.36 -1.16
CA PRO A 36 -2.66 -2.42 -1.93
C PRO A 36 -1.73 -3.10 -2.94
N THR A 37 -0.49 -2.59 -3.08
CA THR A 37 0.41 -3.00 -4.15
C THR A 37 1.65 -3.72 -3.62
N ASP A 38 1.90 -4.89 -4.18
CA ASP A 38 3.10 -5.71 -3.97
C ASP A 38 4.12 -5.36 -5.05
N TYR A 39 4.96 -4.35 -4.78
CA TYR A 39 5.89 -3.82 -5.78
C TYR A 39 7.08 -4.76 -6.06
N PRO A 40 7.60 -4.76 -7.31
CA PRO A 40 8.77 -5.54 -7.68
C PRO A 40 10.02 -5.27 -6.83
N TYR A 41 10.21 -4.03 -6.33
CA TYR A 41 11.39 -3.71 -5.49
C TYR A 41 11.49 -4.59 -4.24
N LEU A 42 10.36 -5.04 -3.70
CA LEU A 42 10.30 -5.92 -2.53
C LEU A 42 10.91 -7.32 -2.78
N TYR A 43 11.22 -7.64 -4.02
CA TYR A 43 11.82 -8.93 -4.43
C TYR A 43 13.29 -8.82 -4.83
N VAL A 44 13.85 -7.61 -4.88
CA VAL A 44 15.27 -7.38 -5.22
C VAL A 44 16.13 -7.00 -4.01
N GLN A 45 15.48 -6.77 -2.87
CA GLN A 45 16.15 -6.47 -1.60
C GLN A 45 15.99 -7.65 -0.63
N THR A 46 17.04 -7.94 0.13
CA THR A 46 16.97 -8.95 1.17
C THR A 46 16.65 -8.25 2.49
N GLU A 47 15.40 -8.33 2.91
CA GLU A 47 14.92 -7.77 4.18
C GLU A 47 14.22 -8.85 5.02
N ASN A 48 14.43 -8.80 6.33
CA ASN A 48 13.59 -9.54 7.25
C ASN A 48 12.22 -8.87 7.33
N THR A 49 11.16 -9.62 7.06
CA THR A 49 9.81 -9.12 7.15
C THR A 49 8.91 -10.05 7.95
N ASN A 50 7.95 -9.48 8.65
CA ASN A 50 6.85 -10.25 9.24
C ASN A 50 5.75 -10.43 8.19
N VAL A 51 5.11 -11.59 8.23
CA VAL A 51 3.96 -11.91 7.39
C VAL A 51 2.72 -12.00 8.28
N TYR A 52 1.65 -11.35 7.86
CA TYR A 52 0.36 -11.29 8.53
C TYR A 52 -0.69 -12.00 7.70
N LEU A 53 -1.66 -12.62 8.35
CA LEU A 53 -2.79 -13.25 7.68
C LEU A 53 -3.93 -12.24 7.56
N GLY A 54 -4.17 -11.75 6.34
CA GLY A 54 -5.33 -10.92 6.00
C GLY A 54 -6.61 -11.73 5.83
N GLU A 55 -7.58 -11.22 5.09
CA GLU A 55 -8.84 -11.94 4.83
C GLU A 55 -8.63 -13.07 3.82
N LYS A 56 -8.13 -12.77 2.63
CA LYS A 56 -7.85 -13.73 1.56
C LYS A 56 -6.36 -13.89 1.26
N TYR A 57 -5.56 -12.88 1.60
CA TYR A 57 -4.16 -12.77 1.23
C TYR A 57 -3.23 -12.81 2.44
N HIS A 58 -1.98 -13.19 2.20
CA HIS A 58 -0.90 -12.89 3.13
C HIS A 58 -0.45 -11.45 2.90
N TRP A 59 -0.08 -10.79 3.99
CA TRP A 59 0.41 -9.41 3.97
C TRP A 59 1.79 -9.37 4.62
N ARG A 60 2.69 -8.61 4.04
CA ARG A 60 4.04 -8.45 4.61
C ARG A 60 4.28 -7.02 5.06
N LYS A 61 5.10 -6.88 6.10
CA LYS A 61 5.58 -5.56 6.51
C LYS A 61 6.42 -4.95 5.38
N ILE A 62 6.21 -3.66 5.14
CA ILE A 62 6.96 -2.86 4.17
C ILE A 62 7.35 -1.52 4.80
N ASN A 63 8.39 -0.88 4.24
CA ASN A 63 8.92 0.39 4.74
C ASN A 63 8.79 1.52 3.72
N GLU A 64 8.45 1.22 2.48
CA GLU A 64 8.33 2.18 1.38
C GLU A 64 7.09 1.87 0.54
N THR A 65 6.38 2.90 0.11
CA THR A 65 5.26 2.83 -0.83
C THR A 65 5.22 4.10 -1.67
N LEU A 66 4.26 4.15 -2.60
CA LEU A 66 3.78 5.37 -3.23
C LEU A 66 2.55 5.91 -2.45
N CYS A 67 1.87 6.93 -2.98
CA CYS A 67 0.81 7.63 -2.25
C CYS A 67 -0.56 6.94 -2.27
N THR A 68 -0.62 5.66 -2.65
CA THR A 68 -1.86 4.86 -2.61
C THR A 68 -1.86 3.96 -1.37
N PHE A 69 -2.66 4.31 -0.36
CA PHE A 69 -2.73 3.59 0.91
C PHE A 69 -4.04 3.80 1.66
N LEU A 70 -4.40 2.85 2.51
CA LEU A 70 -5.52 2.93 3.44
C LEU A 70 -5.00 3.02 4.87
N THR A 71 -5.59 3.90 5.67
CA THR A 71 -5.30 4.02 7.10
C THR A 71 -6.47 4.64 7.85
N SER A 72 -6.40 4.66 9.19
CA SER A 72 -7.40 5.30 10.03
C SER A 72 -7.24 6.82 10.12
N LYS A 73 -8.32 7.46 10.57
CA LYS A 73 -8.31 8.87 10.94
C LYS A 73 -7.29 9.16 12.05
N GLN A 74 -7.12 8.26 13.00
CA GLN A 74 -6.19 8.40 14.13
C GLN A 74 -4.74 8.51 13.65
N VAL A 75 -4.31 7.66 12.71
CA VAL A 75 -2.96 7.75 12.11
C VAL A 75 -2.77 9.07 11.38
N ILE A 76 -3.80 9.52 10.63
CA ILE A 76 -3.73 10.80 9.90
C ILE A 76 -3.59 11.97 10.89
N GLU A 77 -4.40 12.03 11.94
CA GLU A 77 -4.33 13.08 12.96
C GLU A 77 -3.00 13.08 13.70
N LYS A 78 -2.50 11.89 14.08
CA LYS A 78 -1.20 11.70 14.74
C LYS A 78 -0.04 12.24 13.91
N HIS A 79 -0.08 12.06 12.59
CA HIS A 79 1.00 12.42 11.67
C HIS A 79 0.65 13.59 10.73
N TRP A 80 -0.36 14.39 11.07
CA TRP A 80 -0.90 15.44 10.22
C TRP A 80 0.14 16.35 9.57
N ASN A 81 1.14 16.79 10.33
CA ASN A 81 2.17 17.68 9.80
C ASN A 81 3.05 17.00 8.73
N LYS A 82 3.27 15.69 8.82
CA LYS A 82 4.02 14.94 7.81
C LYS A 82 3.19 14.78 6.53
N PHE A 83 1.90 14.44 6.65
CA PHE A 83 1.00 14.40 5.49
C PHE A 83 0.90 15.78 4.82
N LEU A 84 0.78 16.85 5.60
CA LEU A 84 0.71 18.21 5.06
C LEU A 84 2.00 18.61 4.33
N SER A 85 3.16 18.20 4.82
CA SER A 85 4.45 18.51 4.16
C SER A 85 4.58 17.89 2.77
N MET A 86 3.88 16.79 2.49
CA MET A 86 3.87 16.18 1.14
C MET A 86 3.20 17.09 0.11
N CYS A 87 2.33 18.00 0.53
CA CYS A 87 1.64 18.93 -0.36
C CYS A 87 2.54 20.10 -0.86
N THR A 88 3.73 20.26 -0.30
CA THR A 88 4.63 21.39 -0.65
C THR A 88 5.63 21.05 -1.74
N PHE A 89 5.81 19.79 -2.08
CA PHE A 89 6.79 19.28 -3.06
C PHE A 89 8.24 19.72 -2.82
N GLU A 90 8.59 20.00 -1.55
CA GLU A 90 9.91 20.53 -1.18
C GLU A 90 10.99 19.44 -1.03
N HIS A 91 10.60 18.17 -1.15
CA HIS A 91 11.52 17.03 -1.00
C HIS A 91 11.35 16.03 -2.14
N TYR A 92 12.41 15.25 -2.37
CA TYR A 92 12.40 14.20 -3.40
C TYR A 92 13.04 12.91 -2.85
N PRO A 93 12.38 11.76 -3.00
CA PRO A 93 11.00 11.64 -3.49
C PRO A 93 10.01 12.31 -2.53
N PHE A 94 8.90 12.81 -3.04
CA PHE A 94 7.93 13.54 -2.20
C PHE A 94 7.19 12.63 -1.20
N GLU A 95 7.24 11.31 -1.38
CA GLU A 95 6.74 10.30 -0.45
C GLU A 95 7.62 10.12 0.80
N SER A 96 8.80 10.74 0.85
CA SER A 96 9.71 10.55 1.98
C SER A 96 9.10 10.83 3.37
N PRO A 97 8.18 11.80 3.57
CA PRO A 97 7.49 11.94 4.84
C PRO A 97 6.60 10.75 5.20
N LEU A 98 6.02 10.07 4.20
CA LEU A 98 5.23 8.86 4.38
C LEU A 98 6.12 7.70 4.87
N HIS A 99 7.31 7.53 4.28
CA HIS A 99 8.28 6.54 4.75
C HIS A 99 8.75 6.80 6.19
N GLU A 100 8.82 8.07 6.63
CA GLU A 100 9.08 8.41 8.04
C GLU A 100 7.91 8.05 8.98
N ILE A 101 6.68 8.02 8.47
CA ILE A 101 5.53 7.50 9.21
C ILE A 101 5.67 5.99 9.37
N TYR A 102 6.05 5.24 8.33
CA TYR A 102 6.20 3.78 8.39
C TYR A 102 7.30 3.27 9.32
N LYS A 103 8.22 4.13 9.75
CA LYS A 103 9.16 3.81 10.84
C LYS A 103 8.50 3.77 12.22
N GLN A 104 7.32 4.35 12.35
CA GLN A 104 6.59 4.49 13.62
C GLN A 104 5.30 3.67 13.63
N GLU A 105 4.68 3.51 12.47
CA GLU A 105 3.44 2.76 12.28
C GLU A 105 3.71 1.48 11.48
N LEU A 106 2.93 0.45 11.74
CA LEU A 106 2.98 -0.75 10.91
C LEU A 106 2.40 -0.45 9.52
N CYS A 107 3.21 -0.59 8.48
CA CYS A 107 2.72 -0.59 7.10
C CYS A 107 2.87 -2.00 6.51
N ILE A 108 1.82 -2.49 5.84
CA ILE A 108 1.80 -3.82 5.22
C ILE A 108 1.25 -3.77 3.80
N SER A 109 1.72 -4.68 2.95
CA SER A 109 1.22 -4.88 1.59
C SER A 109 0.85 -6.35 1.33
N PRO A 110 -0.13 -6.63 0.45
CA PRO A 110 -0.60 -7.98 0.19
C PRO A 110 0.38 -8.76 -0.69
N ILE A 111 0.33 -10.08 -0.59
CA ILE A 111 1.03 -11.02 -1.49
C ILE A 111 -0.01 -11.99 -2.05
N PRO A 112 -0.29 -11.94 -3.35
CA PRO A 112 0.12 -10.95 -4.37
C PRO A 112 -0.67 -9.64 -4.27
N SER A 113 -0.28 -8.65 -5.08
CA SER A 113 -0.92 -7.34 -5.20
C SER A 113 -2.43 -7.43 -5.46
N ILE A 114 -3.19 -6.50 -4.92
CA ILE A 114 -4.64 -6.31 -5.19
C ILE A 114 -4.92 -5.01 -5.95
N ALA A 115 -3.86 -4.26 -6.27
CA ALA A 115 -3.90 -3.12 -7.16
C ALA A 115 -2.64 -3.08 -8.03
N ILE A 116 -2.69 -2.34 -9.12
CA ILE A 116 -1.57 -2.17 -10.05
C ILE A 116 -1.35 -0.68 -10.28
N HIS A 117 -0.11 -0.24 -10.12
CA HIS A 117 0.34 1.08 -10.53
C HIS A 117 0.59 1.07 -12.05
N CYS A 118 -0.16 1.87 -12.80
CA CYS A 118 -0.18 1.83 -14.26
C CYS A 118 0.87 2.70 -14.91
N THR A 119 1.41 3.69 -14.20
CA THR A 119 2.50 4.53 -14.70
C THR A 119 3.83 3.77 -14.57
N ASN A 120 4.59 3.78 -15.67
CA ASN A 120 5.91 3.14 -15.71
C ASN A 120 5.89 1.67 -15.25
N ILE A 121 5.06 0.86 -15.85
CA ILE A 121 4.80 -0.54 -15.47
C ILE A 121 6.04 -1.44 -15.42
N ASN A 122 7.14 -1.04 -16.08
CA ASN A 122 8.41 -1.77 -16.08
C ASN A 122 9.38 -1.30 -14.98
N SER A 123 8.99 -0.33 -14.15
CA SER A 123 9.80 0.13 -13.03
C SER A 123 9.74 -0.83 -11.85
N ILE A 124 10.60 -0.59 -10.86
CA ILE A 124 10.57 -1.34 -9.59
C ILE A 124 9.32 -1.04 -8.75
N TYR A 125 8.56 0.01 -9.08
CA TYR A 125 7.25 0.36 -8.52
C TYR A 125 6.10 0.13 -9.52
N GLY A 126 6.35 -0.59 -10.59
CA GLY A 126 5.39 -0.86 -11.63
C GLY A 126 4.61 -2.16 -11.43
N LEU A 127 4.52 -2.94 -12.50
CA LEU A 127 3.70 -4.15 -12.55
C LEU A 127 4.17 -5.20 -11.54
N SER A 128 3.26 -5.55 -10.65
CA SER A 128 3.47 -6.57 -9.62
C SER A 128 3.63 -7.97 -10.21
N PRO A 129 4.43 -8.84 -9.58
CA PRO A 129 4.55 -10.23 -9.99
C PRO A 129 3.19 -10.95 -10.02
N ASN A 130 3.04 -11.86 -10.98
CA ASN A 130 1.86 -12.73 -11.11
C ASN A 130 0.52 -11.99 -11.30
N LYS A 131 0.52 -10.76 -11.79
CA LYS A 131 -0.70 -10.01 -12.09
C LYS A 131 -0.93 -9.87 -13.60
N ASN A 132 -2.14 -10.22 -14.01
CA ASN A 132 -2.60 -9.99 -15.39
C ASN A 132 -3.31 -8.64 -15.45
N TRP A 133 -2.56 -7.58 -15.74
CA TRP A 133 -3.08 -6.22 -15.79
C TRP A 133 -4.19 -6.04 -16.83
N LYS A 134 -4.15 -6.76 -17.96
CA LYS A 134 -5.19 -6.70 -18.98
C LYS A 134 -6.53 -7.23 -18.46
N LYS A 135 -6.48 -8.34 -17.70
CA LYS A 135 -7.69 -8.88 -17.07
C LYS A 135 -8.28 -7.86 -16.09
N ILE A 136 -7.48 -7.30 -15.19
CA ILE A 136 -7.95 -6.30 -14.23
C ILE A 136 -8.50 -5.06 -14.95
N TRP A 137 -7.80 -4.60 -16.01
CA TRP A 137 -8.29 -3.51 -16.85
C TRP A 137 -9.65 -3.82 -17.47
N ASP A 138 -9.81 -5.00 -18.05
CA ASP A 138 -11.07 -5.42 -18.72
C ASP A 138 -12.22 -5.57 -17.71
N GLU A 139 -11.96 -6.02 -16.50
CA GLU A 139 -12.94 -6.13 -15.42
C GLU A 139 -13.40 -4.76 -14.88
N ASN A 140 -12.59 -3.72 -15.00
CA ASN A 140 -12.91 -2.35 -14.57
C ASN A 140 -13.50 -1.47 -15.69
N LYS A 141 -13.64 -1.97 -16.92
CA LYS A 141 -14.30 -1.22 -17.98
C LYS A 141 -15.79 -1.07 -17.68
N VAL A 142 -16.27 0.17 -17.77
CA VAL A 142 -17.69 0.53 -17.70
C VAL A 142 -18.32 0.44 -19.09
#